data_a5ca78355108fae7db4fb4ec27e3d31f
#
_entry.id   a5ca78355108fae7db4fb4ec27e3d31f
#
_cell.length_a   1.000
_cell.length_b   1.000
_cell.length_c   1.000
_cell.angle_alpha   90.00
_cell.angle_beta   90.00
_cell.angle_gamma   90.00
#
_symmetry.space_group_name_H-M   'P 1'
#
loop_
_entity.id
_entity.type
_entity.pdbx_description
1 polymer ?
#
loop_
_entity_poly.entity_id
_entity_poly.type
_entity_poly.pdbx_seq_one_letter_code
_entity_poly.pdbx_strand_id
1 'polypeptide(L)'
;NDFLHSPNVQLYNQEIVSIGQSRWVNLHRAFIGESEKALDMGSSQVIVLEDVTELERLESQLAHNERLAALGRLAAGVAHEIGNPVTGIACLAQNLKAEYKDPDIIEASSLILTQTQRITNIVRSLVGFARTDSHMTSSSYSAVHLKSTIEEAISLLKLSGGKEYQFDNFCPEELNVRGNAQRLMQVFVNLLSNARDASPIDSQIMIEAHQNGRFIHIEIEDFGTGLPEGTIRDNLFEPFVTTKETGKGTGLGLALVHGIIGEHGGKIQLMDKADYDQGRGVIVQISLPAWVNDEEEIVA
;
A
#
# COMPACT_ATOMS: atom_id res chain seq x y z
N ASN A 1 12.31 -34.24 -0.04
CA ASN A 1 12.67 -35.68 0.04
C ASN A 1 12.69 -36.23 1.47
N ASP A 2 12.84 -35.38 2.50
CA ASP A 2 12.90 -35.83 3.91
C ASP A 2 11.54 -36.25 4.48
N PHE A 3 10.46 -35.80 3.87
CA PHE A 3 9.08 -36.12 4.26
C PHE A 3 8.75 -37.62 4.12
N LEU A 4 9.28 -38.28 3.09
CA LEU A 4 8.98 -39.69 2.79
C LEU A 4 9.59 -40.68 3.80
N HIS A 5 10.46 -40.23 4.68
CA HIS A 5 11.22 -41.07 5.64
C HIS A 5 10.84 -40.80 7.10
N SER A 6 9.89 -39.91 7.39
CA SER A 6 9.44 -39.61 8.77
C SER A 6 8.39 -40.62 9.24
N PRO A 7 8.55 -41.31 10.40
CA PRO A 7 7.64 -42.37 10.84
C PRO A 7 6.34 -41.87 11.49
N ASN A 8 6.17 -40.59 11.72
CA ASN A 8 4.99 -40.05 12.43
C ASN A 8 4.09 -39.21 11.51
N VAL A 9 2.79 -39.25 11.76
CA VAL A 9 1.81 -38.34 11.15
C VAL A 9 2.23 -36.90 11.46
N GLN A 10 2.74 -36.19 10.48
CA GLN A 10 3.13 -34.79 10.62
C GLN A 10 2.34 -33.95 9.62
N LEU A 11 1.81 -32.87 10.12
CA LEU A 11 1.21 -31.81 9.32
C LEU A 11 2.35 -30.94 8.80
N TYR A 12 2.50 -30.84 7.48
CA TYR A 12 3.43 -29.91 6.85
C TYR A 12 2.63 -28.88 6.08
N ASN A 13 2.72 -27.64 6.51
CA ASN A 13 2.25 -26.49 5.72
C ASN A 13 3.42 -26.05 4.84
N GLN A 14 3.28 -26.17 3.53
CA GLN A 14 4.35 -25.85 2.59
C GLN A 14 3.83 -25.07 1.40
N GLU A 15 4.52 -23.98 1.08
CA GLU A 15 4.29 -23.24 -0.14
C GLU A 15 4.88 -24.01 -1.33
N ILE A 16 4.05 -24.26 -2.34
CA ILE A 16 4.45 -24.90 -3.59
C ILE A 16 4.32 -23.86 -4.70
N VAL A 17 5.47 -23.49 -5.28
CA VAL A 17 5.49 -22.59 -6.45
C VAL A 17 5.53 -23.45 -7.71
N SER A 18 4.51 -23.38 -8.54
CA SER A 18 4.44 -24.04 -9.84
C SER A 18 3.95 -23.07 -10.91
N ILE A 19 4.75 -22.88 -11.97
CA ILE A 19 4.41 -22.10 -13.18
C ILE A 19 3.84 -20.71 -12.83
N GLY A 20 4.55 -19.93 -11.97
CA GLY A 20 4.16 -18.56 -11.62
C GLY A 20 2.95 -18.43 -10.69
N GLN A 21 2.43 -19.54 -10.13
CA GLN A 21 1.41 -19.53 -9.09
C GLN A 21 1.94 -20.17 -7.82
N SER A 22 1.82 -19.45 -6.71
CA SER A 22 2.12 -19.95 -5.38
C SER A 22 0.87 -20.57 -4.77
N ARG A 23 0.96 -21.80 -4.25
CA ARG A 23 -0.11 -22.49 -3.54
C ARG A 23 0.37 -23.01 -2.20
N TRP A 24 -0.45 -22.87 -1.21
CA TRP A 24 -0.23 -23.43 0.12
C TRP A 24 -0.95 -24.76 0.23
N VAL A 25 -0.22 -25.82 0.60
CA VAL A 25 -0.76 -27.16 0.67
C VAL A 25 -0.43 -27.77 2.04
N ASN A 26 -1.45 -28.21 2.74
CA ASN A 26 -1.32 -29.08 3.90
C ASN A 26 -1.16 -30.52 3.44
N LEU A 27 -0.14 -31.17 3.96
CA LEU A 27 0.19 -32.54 3.60
C LEU A 27 0.02 -33.43 4.82
N HIS A 28 -0.93 -34.35 4.75
CA HIS A 28 -1.20 -35.35 5.77
C HIS A 28 -0.78 -36.73 5.27
N ARG A 29 -0.07 -37.47 6.11
CA ARG A 29 0.34 -38.83 5.82
C ARG A 29 -0.18 -39.79 6.91
N ALA A 30 -0.82 -40.85 6.51
CA ALA A 30 -1.25 -41.91 7.39
C ALA A 30 -0.87 -43.30 6.85
N PHE A 31 -0.47 -44.19 7.73
CA PHE A 31 -0.19 -45.58 7.39
C PHE A 31 -1.43 -46.42 7.68
N ILE A 32 -1.77 -47.32 6.75
CA ILE A 32 -2.84 -48.32 6.92
C ILE A 32 -2.18 -49.66 7.18
N GLY A 33 -2.20 -50.12 8.44
CA GLY A 33 -1.67 -51.43 8.83
C GLY A 33 -1.45 -51.55 10.34
N GLU A 34 -1.56 -52.77 10.89
CA GLU A 34 -1.54 -53.04 12.33
C GLU A 34 -0.14 -53.04 13.00
N SER A 35 0.94 -52.71 12.33
CA SER A 35 2.28 -52.83 12.94
C SER A 35 3.28 -51.76 12.49
N GLU A 36 3.84 -51.03 13.47
CA GLU A 36 4.96 -50.15 13.30
C GLU A 36 6.26 -50.84 12.81
N LYS A 37 6.29 -52.16 12.73
CA LYS A 37 7.46 -52.97 12.36
C LYS A 37 7.49 -53.47 10.92
N ALA A 38 6.46 -53.16 10.11
CA ALA A 38 6.37 -53.72 8.74
C ALA A 38 6.91 -52.71 7.70
N LEU A 39 8.14 -52.23 7.90
CA LEU A 39 8.86 -51.42 6.88
C LEU A 39 9.27 -52.24 5.65
N ASP A 40 9.07 -53.55 5.65
CA ASP A 40 9.68 -54.41 4.67
C ASP A 40 8.73 -55.15 3.70
N MET A 41 7.43 -55.23 3.92
CA MET A 41 6.50 -55.87 2.96
C MET A 41 5.07 -55.30 3.08
N GLY A 42 4.70 -54.34 2.25
CA GLY A 42 3.29 -54.13 1.89
C GLY A 42 2.45 -53.21 2.77
N SER A 43 3.05 -52.28 3.53
CA SER A 43 2.27 -51.26 4.20
C SER A 43 1.76 -50.24 3.20
N SER A 44 0.44 -50.06 3.12
CA SER A 44 -0.17 -49.00 2.33
C SER A 44 -0.13 -47.70 3.09
N GLN A 45 0.22 -46.63 2.41
CA GLN A 45 0.19 -45.29 2.96
C GLN A 45 -0.86 -44.46 2.23
N VAL A 46 -1.55 -43.60 2.95
CA VAL A 46 -2.45 -42.57 2.40
C VAL A 46 -1.78 -41.23 2.58
N ILE A 47 -1.73 -40.49 1.51
CA ILE A 47 -1.27 -39.09 1.50
C ILE A 47 -2.47 -38.25 1.11
N VAL A 48 -2.87 -37.34 1.98
CA VAL A 48 -3.92 -36.36 1.72
C VAL A 48 -3.28 -35.00 1.49
N LEU A 49 -3.58 -34.41 0.36
CA LEU A 49 -3.16 -33.04 0.00
C LEU A 49 -4.39 -32.16 0.10
N GLU A 50 -4.32 -31.14 0.93
CA GLU A 50 -5.38 -30.16 1.10
C GLU A 50 -4.85 -28.79 0.62
N ASP A 51 -5.50 -28.20 -0.39
CA ASP A 51 -5.17 -26.86 -0.85
C ASP A 51 -5.75 -25.84 0.15
N VAL A 52 -4.88 -25.19 0.90
CA VAL A 52 -5.21 -24.18 1.91
C VAL A 52 -4.84 -22.78 1.47
N THR A 53 -4.57 -22.57 0.18
CA THR A 53 -4.11 -21.29 -0.37
C THR A 53 -5.05 -20.14 -0.02
N GLU A 54 -6.37 -20.36 -0.15
CA GLU A 54 -7.37 -19.33 0.16
C GLU A 54 -7.46 -19.08 1.67
N LEU A 55 -7.33 -20.13 2.48
CA LEU A 55 -7.33 -20.01 3.94
C LEU A 55 -6.11 -19.21 4.43
N GLU A 56 -4.91 -19.55 4.01
CA GLU A 56 -3.66 -18.83 4.34
C GLU A 56 -3.73 -17.38 3.89
N ARG A 57 -4.30 -17.13 2.70
CA ARG A 57 -4.51 -15.78 2.20
C ARG A 57 -5.45 -14.98 3.10
N LEU A 58 -6.56 -15.57 3.52
CA LEU A 58 -7.54 -14.92 4.40
C LEU A 58 -6.97 -14.70 5.80
N GLU A 59 -6.23 -15.66 6.35
CA GLU A 59 -5.57 -15.53 7.65
C GLU A 59 -4.50 -14.43 7.62
N SER A 60 -3.69 -14.36 6.56
CA SER A 60 -2.71 -13.29 6.37
C SER A 60 -3.38 -11.92 6.27
N GLN A 61 -4.51 -11.83 5.52
CA GLN A 61 -5.29 -10.60 5.42
C GLN A 61 -5.90 -10.19 6.77
N LEU A 62 -6.44 -11.14 7.53
CA LEU A 62 -6.97 -10.87 8.86
C LEU A 62 -5.88 -10.38 9.82
N ALA A 63 -4.73 -11.06 9.88
CA ALA A 63 -3.62 -10.65 10.73
C ALA A 63 -3.06 -9.27 10.32
N HIS A 64 -3.02 -8.98 9.02
CA HIS A 64 -2.66 -7.66 8.51
C HIS A 64 -3.66 -6.60 8.99
N ASN A 65 -4.96 -6.82 8.79
CA ASN A 65 -6.02 -5.89 9.21
C ASN A 65 -6.04 -5.68 10.72
N GLU A 66 -5.85 -6.73 11.52
CA GLU A 66 -5.77 -6.61 12.99
C GLU A 66 -4.58 -5.74 13.43
N ARG A 67 -3.40 -5.90 12.82
CA ARG A 67 -2.23 -5.03 13.08
C ARG A 67 -2.53 -3.59 12.72
N LEU A 68 -3.18 -3.36 11.56
CA LEU A 68 -3.59 -2.03 11.12
C LEU A 68 -4.56 -1.40 12.13
N ALA A 69 -5.59 -2.14 12.55
CA ALA A 69 -6.58 -1.67 13.52
C ALA A 69 -5.95 -1.35 14.90
N ALA A 70 -5.03 -2.18 15.38
CA ALA A 70 -4.32 -1.93 16.63
C ALA A 70 -3.46 -0.66 16.53
N LEU A 71 -2.72 -0.51 15.43
CA LEU A 71 -1.90 0.68 15.15
C LEU A 71 -2.79 1.92 15.04
N GLY A 72 -3.95 1.79 14.42
CA GLY A 72 -4.93 2.84 14.27
C GLY A 72 -5.45 3.41 15.57
N ARG A 73 -5.84 2.55 16.50
CA ARG A 73 -6.30 2.97 17.83
C ARG A 73 -5.23 3.70 18.61
N LEU A 74 -3.97 3.24 18.55
CA LEU A 74 -2.83 3.88 19.21
C LEU A 74 -2.50 5.22 18.53
N ALA A 75 -2.56 5.30 17.22
CA ALA A 75 -2.19 6.47 16.44
C ALA A 75 -3.04 7.71 16.77
N ALA A 76 -4.33 7.54 16.98
CA ALA A 76 -5.24 8.66 17.29
C ALA A 76 -4.89 9.32 18.65
N GLY A 77 -4.59 8.52 19.68
CA GLY A 77 -4.15 9.00 20.98
C GLY A 77 -2.79 9.68 20.91
N VAL A 78 -1.81 8.98 20.33
CA VAL A 78 -0.42 9.45 20.19
C VAL A 78 -0.36 10.73 19.37
N ALA A 79 -1.18 10.86 18.33
CA ALA A 79 -1.20 12.06 17.48
C ALA A 79 -1.63 13.31 18.25
N HIS A 80 -2.62 13.19 19.14
CA HIS A 80 -3.05 14.31 19.96
C HIS A 80 -1.99 14.69 21.00
N GLU A 81 -1.39 13.68 21.64
CA GLU A 81 -0.35 13.88 22.66
C GLU A 81 0.97 14.40 22.08
N ILE A 82 1.35 14.02 20.86
CA ILE A 82 2.55 14.54 20.18
C ILE A 82 2.25 15.87 19.49
N GLY A 83 1.08 16.05 18.92
CA GLY A 83 0.72 17.27 18.20
C GLY A 83 0.78 18.53 19.06
N ASN A 84 0.36 18.43 20.33
CA ASN A 84 0.38 19.55 21.27
C ASN A 84 1.80 20.08 21.56
N PRO A 85 2.78 19.29 22.02
CA PRO A 85 4.14 19.77 22.27
C PRO A 85 4.85 20.22 20.97
N VAL A 86 4.61 19.53 19.85
CA VAL A 86 5.20 19.92 18.55
C VAL A 86 4.70 21.31 18.10
N THR A 87 3.41 21.59 18.28
CA THR A 87 2.85 22.91 18.01
C THR A 87 3.47 23.98 18.92
N GLY A 88 3.66 23.67 20.21
CA GLY A 88 4.33 24.57 21.15
C GLY A 88 5.78 24.89 20.73
N ILE A 89 6.56 23.85 20.35
CA ILE A 89 7.93 24.02 19.89
C ILE A 89 7.97 24.85 18.58
N ALA A 90 7.05 24.60 17.63
CA ALA A 90 6.96 25.38 16.41
C ALA A 90 6.66 26.86 16.68
N CYS A 91 5.72 27.14 17.61
CA CYS A 91 5.38 28.51 18.01
C CYS A 91 6.59 29.23 18.63
N LEU A 92 7.33 28.59 19.52
CA LEU A 92 8.54 29.15 20.13
C LEU A 92 9.62 29.45 19.07
N ALA A 93 9.84 28.52 18.13
CA ALA A 93 10.80 28.71 17.05
C ALA A 93 10.38 29.83 16.09
N GLN A 94 9.08 30.00 15.81
CA GLN A 94 8.56 31.12 15.02
C GLN A 94 8.78 32.46 15.72
N ASN A 95 8.55 32.53 17.04
CA ASN A 95 8.76 33.73 17.82
C ASN A 95 10.25 34.12 17.84
N LEU A 96 11.17 33.16 18.08
CA LEU A 96 12.61 33.40 18.02
C LEU A 96 13.02 33.92 16.67
N LYS A 97 12.55 33.35 15.59
CA LYS A 97 12.84 33.80 14.20
C LYS A 97 12.32 35.20 13.92
N ALA A 98 11.20 35.60 14.53
CA ALA A 98 10.59 36.91 14.32
C ALA A 98 11.22 38.00 15.20
N GLU A 99 11.64 37.65 16.42
CA GLU A 99 12.16 38.60 17.42
C GLU A 99 13.63 38.92 17.23
N TYR A 100 14.44 37.92 16.84
CA TYR A 100 15.89 38.07 16.71
C TYR A 100 16.31 38.19 15.24
N LYS A 101 17.29 39.09 14.98
CA LYS A 101 17.87 39.28 13.66
C LYS A 101 19.23 38.60 13.47
N ASP A 102 19.67 37.86 14.49
CA ASP A 102 20.94 37.14 14.45
C ASP A 102 20.80 35.97 13.44
N PRO A 103 21.70 35.86 12.45
CA PRO A 103 21.65 34.81 11.43
C PRO A 103 21.67 33.43 12.00
N ASP A 104 22.45 33.17 13.06
CA ASP A 104 22.56 31.83 13.67
C ASP A 104 21.26 31.43 14.37
N ILE A 105 20.57 32.39 15.01
CA ILE A 105 19.26 32.17 15.63
C ILE A 105 18.20 31.90 14.57
N ILE A 106 18.22 32.67 13.46
CA ILE A 106 17.30 32.50 12.35
C ILE A 106 17.48 31.11 11.71
N GLU A 107 18.72 30.69 11.50
CA GLU A 107 19.04 29.38 10.92
C GLU A 107 18.58 28.24 11.87
N ALA A 108 18.96 28.31 13.14
CA ALA A 108 18.57 27.32 14.15
C ALA A 108 17.04 27.21 14.27
N SER A 109 16.34 28.36 14.33
CA SER A 109 14.86 28.40 14.37
C SER A 109 14.23 27.78 13.12
N SER A 110 14.82 28.02 11.94
CA SER A 110 14.34 27.45 10.69
C SER A 110 14.53 25.93 10.64
N LEU A 111 15.65 25.42 11.16
CA LEU A 111 15.88 23.98 11.32
C LEU A 111 14.85 23.33 12.28
N ILE A 112 14.57 23.96 13.42
CA ILE A 112 13.55 23.49 14.36
C ILE A 112 12.18 23.44 13.70
N LEU A 113 11.79 24.49 12.95
CA LEU A 113 10.53 24.51 12.22
C LEU A 113 10.44 23.39 11.17
N THR A 114 11.52 23.11 10.48
CA THR A 114 11.59 22.01 9.53
C THR A 114 11.38 20.66 10.21
N GLN A 115 12.00 20.44 11.38
CA GLN A 115 11.83 19.20 12.13
C GLN A 115 10.42 19.07 12.73
N THR A 116 9.84 20.14 13.25
CA THR A 116 8.46 20.11 13.78
C THR A 116 7.43 19.84 12.67
N GLN A 117 7.62 20.42 11.49
CA GLN A 117 6.77 20.13 10.33
C GLN A 117 6.88 18.66 9.91
N ARG A 118 8.09 18.10 9.94
CA ARG A 118 8.33 16.69 9.64
C ARG A 118 7.62 15.77 10.63
N ILE A 119 7.72 16.03 11.95
CA ILE A 119 6.99 15.27 12.97
C ILE A 119 5.48 15.36 12.73
N THR A 120 4.98 16.55 12.44
CA THR A 120 3.56 16.77 12.12
C THR A 120 3.09 15.93 10.93
N ASN A 121 3.91 15.83 9.89
CA ASN A 121 3.57 15.03 8.70
C ASN A 121 3.56 13.53 9.03
N ILE A 122 4.52 13.03 9.82
CA ILE A 122 4.56 11.63 10.28
C ILE A 122 3.30 11.32 11.11
N VAL A 123 2.95 12.18 12.05
CA VAL A 123 1.78 12.00 12.91
C VAL A 123 0.48 12.03 12.09
N ARG A 124 0.36 12.94 11.12
CA ARG A 124 -0.81 12.98 10.22
C ARG A 124 -0.92 11.72 9.37
N SER A 125 0.18 11.22 8.85
CA SER A 125 0.20 9.97 8.09
C SER A 125 -0.25 8.79 8.94
N LEU A 126 0.20 8.74 10.21
CA LEU A 126 -0.17 7.71 11.17
C LEU A 126 -1.67 7.78 11.52
N VAL A 127 -2.22 8.99 11.73
CA VAL A 127 -3.67 9.19 11.98
C VAL A 127 -4.50 8.88 10.75
N GLY A 128 -4.03 9.29 9.57
CA GLY A 128 -4.68 8.97 8.29
C GLY A 128 -4.83 7.47 8.10
N PHE A 129 -3.77 6.74 8.44
CA PHE A 129 -3.76 5.29 8.46
C PHE A 129 -4.73 4.70 9.50
N ALA A 130 -4.78 5.29 10.71
CA ALA A 130 -5.63 4.89 11.82
C ALA A 130 -7.14 5.01 11.56
N ARG A 131 -7.54 6.01 10.77
CA ARG A 131 -8.95 6.28 10.45
C ARG A 131 -9.51 5.35 9.38
N THR A 132 -8.68 4.48 8.80
CA THR A 132 -9.10 3.48 7.83
C THR A 132 -10.13 2.51 8.41
N ASP A 133 -10.09 2.26 9.74
CA ASP A 133 -10.91 1.25 10.41
C ASP A 133 -12.22 1.75 11.07
N SER A 134 -12.50 3.05 11.11
CA SER A 134 -13.71 3.52 11.80
C SER A 134 -14.89 3.66 10.83
N HIS A 135 -15.69 2.59 10.74
CA HIS A 135 -17.11 2.58 10.32
C HIS A 135 -17.49 3.48 9.12
N MET A 136 -16.86 3.26 7.98
CA MET A 136 -17.46 3.76 6.75
C MET A 136 -18.50 2.74 6.28
N THR A 137 -19.76 2.99 6.65
CA THR A 137 -20.89 2.29 6.04
C THR A 137 -20.82 2.51 4.52
N SER A 138 -21.08 1.50 3.72
CA SER A 138 -21.15 1.55 2.25
C SER A 138 -22.08 2.66 1.71
N SER A 139 -22.87 3.29 2.59
CA SER A 139 -23.71 4.45 2.32
C SER A 139 -22.97 5.77 2.03
N SER A 140 -21.63 5.82 2.22
CA SER A 140 -20.81 7.00 1.91
C SER A 140 -20.10 6.94 0.55
N TYR A 141 -20.30 5.87 -0.22
CA TYR A 141 -19.73 5.74 -1.56
C TYR A 141 -20.65 6.39 -2.59
N SER A 142 -20.02 7.12 -3.51
CA SER A 142 -20.69 7.81 -4.61
C SER A 142 -19.91 7.62 -5.92
N ALA A 143 -20.46 8.14 -7.01
CA ALA A 143 -19.70 8.28 -8.23
C ALA A 143 -18.58 9.31 -8.01
N VAL A 144 -17.33 8.86 -8.15
CA VAL A 144 -16.15 9.72 -8.08
C VAL A 144 -15.58 9.88 -9.48
N HIS A 145 -15.58 11.10 -9.98
CA HIS A 145 -15.03 11.44 -11.28
C HIS A 145 -13.49 11.31 -11.23
N LEU A 146 -12.97 10.29 -11.91
CA LEU A 146 -11.59 9.87 -11.77
C LEU A 146 -10.60 10.94 -12.22
N LYS A 147 -10.80 11.51 -13.41
CA LYS A 147 -9.90 12.52 -13.98
C LYS A 147 -9.77 13.74 -13.10
N SER A 148 -10.88 14.31 -12.63
CA SER A 148 -10.85 15.49 -11.77
C SER A 148 -10.17 15.21 -10.42
N THR A 149 -10.36 14.01 -9.85
CA THR A 149 -9.69 13.61 -8.61
C THR A 149 -8.17 13.53 -8.78
N ILE A 150 -7.70 13.01 -9.92
CA ILE A 150 -6.27 12.95 -10.25
C ILE A 150 -5.71 14.36 -10.47
N GLU A 151 -6.41 15.21 -11.21
CA GLU A 151 -5.99 16.61 -11.47
C GLU A 151 -5.91 17.45 -10.19
N GLU A 152 -6.83 17.22 -9.27
CA GLU A 152 -6.78 17.87 -7.95
C GLU A 152 -5.58 17.40 -7.13
N ALA A 153 -5.25 16.10 -7.15
CA ALA A 153 -4.06 15.55 -6.51
C ALA A 153 -2.77 16.15 -7.12
N ILE A 154 -2.68 16.26 -8.43
CA ILE A 154 -1.57 16.90 -9.14
C ILE A 154 -1.45 18.37 -8.70
N SER A 155 -2.56 19.09 -8.63
CA SER A 155 -2.60 20.50 -8.23
C SER A 155 -2.07 20.70 -6.82
N LEU A 156 -2.47 19.84 -5.87
CA LEU A 156 -1.96 19.86 -4.49
C LEU A 156 -0.44 19.63 -4.43
N LEU A 157 0.08 18.70 -5.25
CA LEU A 157 1.51 18.44 -5.31
C LEU A 157 2.30 19.61 -5.89
N LYS A 158 1.77 20.30 -6.91
CA LYS A 158 2.38 21.52 -7.48
C LYS A 158 2.41 22.68 -6.47
N LEU A 159 1.35 22.84 -5.67
CA LEU A 159 1.28 23.88 -4.64
C LEU A 159 2.26 23.64 -3.47
N SER A 160 2.59 22.38 -3.17
CA SER A 160 3.51 22.06 -2.07
C SER A 160 4.97 22.49 -2.31
N GLY A 161 5.26 23.03 -3.47
CA GLY A 161 6.56 23.56 -3.87
C GLY A 161 7.56 22.44 -4.18
N GLY A 162 8.59 22.77 -4.90
CA GLY A 162 9.66 21.84 -5.27
C GLY A 162 10.01 21.94 -6.74
N LYS A 163 10.69 20.92 -7.21
CA LYS A 163 11.14 20.80 -8.59
C LYS A 163 9.93 20.65 -9.53
N GLU A 164 10.02 21.23 -10.71
CA GLU A 164 9.00 21.04 -11.73
C GLU A 164 9.06 19.61 -12.26
N TYR A 165 7.92 18.94 -12.19
CA TYR A 165 7.69 17.62 -12.79
C TYR A 165 6.53 17.73 -13.75
N GLN A 166 6.61 17.02 -14.87
CA GLN A 166 5.55 16.96 -15.84
C GLN A 166 4.63 15.78 -15.47
N PHE A 167 3.37 16.10 -15.19
CA PHE A 167 2.31 15.09 -14.97
C PHE A 167 1.40 15.10 -16.17
N ASP A 168 1.35 14.01 -16.90
CA ASP A 168 0.49 13.84 -18.08
C ASP A 168 -0.66 12.90 -17.73
N ASN A 169 -1.84 13.49 -17.58
CA ASN A 169 -3.05 12.78 -17.22
C ASN A 169 -3.89 12.49 -18.49
N PHE A 170 -3.81 11.26 -18.98
CA PHE A 170 -4.56 10.75 -20.12
C PHE A 170 -5.86 10.04 -19.70
N CYS A 171 -6.30 10.21 -18.45
CA CYS A 171 -7.54 9.63 -17.98
C CYS A 171 -8.75 10.20 -18.77
N PRO A 172 -9.61 9.34 -19.36
CA PRO A 172 -10.86 9.77 -20.00
C PRO A 172 -11.81 10.51 -19.03
N GLU A 173 -12.58 11.48 -19.58
CA GLU A 173 -13.50 12.30 -18.79
C GLU A 173 -14.68 11.52 -18.20
N GLU A 174 -15.12 10.48 -18.89
CA GLU A 174 -16.33 9.73 -18.58
C GLU A 174 -16.15 8.72 -17.45
N LEU A 175 -14.91 8.44 -17.01
CA LEU A 175 -14.65 7.40 -16.03
C LEU A 175 -15.02 7.82 -14.62
N ASN A 176 -15.97 7.06 -14.05
CA ASN A 176 -16.40 7.22 -12.67
C ASN A 176 -16.17 5.94 -11.90
N VAL A 177 -15.49 6.02 -10.75
CA VAL A 177 -15.29 4.90 -9.83
C VAL A 177 -16.28 4.98 -8.67
N ARG A 178 -16.66 3.83 -8.15
CA ARG A 178 -17.46 3.74 -6.93
C ARG A 178 -16.57 3.95 -5.72
N GLY A 179 -16.74 5.07 -5.00
CA GLY A 179 -15.84 5.30 -3.88
C GLY A 179 -16.11 6.57 -3.07
N ASN A 180 -15.14 6.86 -2.22
CA ASN A 180 -15.05 8.11 -1.47
C ASN A 180 -13.99 9.01 -2.09
N ALA A 181 -14.39 10.17 -2.58
CA ALA A 181 -13.50 11.10 -3.29
C ALA A 181 -12.27 11.51 -2.47
N GLN A 182 -12.45 11.80 -1.17
CA GLN A 182 -11.35 12.23 -0.30
C GLN A 182 -10.32 11.12 -0.06
N ARG A 183 -10.77 9.89 0.05
CA ARG A 183 -9.91 8.71 0.22
C ARG A 183 -9.13 8.41 -1.07
N LEU A 184 -9.83 8.43 -2.22
CA LEU A 184 -9.18 8.24 -3.51
C LEU A 184 -8.20 9.37 -3.84
N MET A 185 -8.53 10.61 -3.49
CA MET A 185 -7.60 11.74 -3.54
C MET A 185 -6.31 11.42 -2.77
N GLN A 186 -6.43 10.88 -1.56
CA GLN A 186 -5.26 10.52 -0.74
C GLN A 186 -4.42 9.41 -1.38
N VAL A 187 -5.05 8.44 -2.07
CA VAL A 187 -4.34 7.43 -2.87
C VAL A 187 -3.48 8.10 -3.93
N PHE A 188 -4.07 8.96 -4.76
CA PHE A 188 -3.34 9.61 -5.85
C PHE A 188 -2.24 10.54 -5.35
N VAL A 189 -2.48 11.33 -4.30
CA VAL A 189 -1.43 12.16 -3.68
C VAL A 189 -0.25 11.32 -3.22
N ASN A 190 -0.49 10.18 -2.56
CA ASN A 190 0.60 9.31 -2.11
C ASN A 190 1.38 8.68 -3.27
N LEU A 191 0.68 8.16 -4.28
CA LEU A 191 1.33 7.50 -5.42
C LEU A 191 2.10 8.49 -6.29
N LEU A 192 1.50 9.62 -6.64
CA LEU A 192 2.15 10.64 -7.44
C LEU A 192 3.32 11.30 -6.70
N SER A 193 3.23 11.45 -5.37
CA SER A 193 4.36 11.90 -4.57
C SER A 193 5.50 10.89 -4.57
N ASN A 194 5.19 9.59 -4.49
CA ASN A 194 6.21 8.54 -4.56
C ASN A 194 6.89 8.49 -5.94
N ALA A 195 6.11 8.58 -7.01
CA ALA A 195 6.61 8.65 -8.39
C ALA A 195 7.54 9.85 -8.58
N ARG A 196 7.11 11.04 -8.10
CA ARG A 196 7.93 12.27 -8.11
C ARG A 196 9.23 12.10 -7.34
N ASP A 197 9.18 11.53 -6.14
CA ASP A 197 10.35 11.42 -5.27
C ASP A 197 11.38 10.40 -5.81
N ALA A 198 10.93 9.39 -6.58
CA ALA A 198 11.78 8.37 -7.19
C ALA A 198 12.39 8.83 -8.53
N SER A 199 11.75 9.78 -9.21
CA SER A 199 12.09 10.19 -10.57
C SER A 199 13.15 11.30 -10.61
N PRO A 200 14.00 11.35 -11.66
CA PRO A 200 14.87 12.48 -11.93
C PRO A 200 14.09 13.80 -12.09
N ILE A 201 14.79 14.92 -11.92
CA ILE A 201 14.20 16.24 -12.19
C ILE A 201 13.87 16.34 -13.68
N ASP A 202 12.78 17.03 -14.00
CA ASP A 202 12.27 17.21 -15.37
C ASP A 202 11.80 15.92 -16.05
N SER A 203 11.61 14.84 -15.29
CA SER A 203 11.00 13.62 -15.80
C SER A 203 9.48 13.74 -15.86
N GLN A 204 8.92 12.93 -16.74
CA GLN A 204 7.49 12.77 -16.96
C GLN A 204 6.92 11.72 -16.02
N ILE A 205 5.70 11.92 -15.53
CA ILE A 205 4.90 10.92 -14.83
C ILE A 205 3.60 10.80 -15.60
N MET A 206 3.33 9.61 -16.13
CA MET A 206 2.17 9.36 -16.97
C MET A 206 1.07 8.67 -16.17
N ILE A 207 -0.16 9.08 -16.39
CA ILE A 207 -1.34 8.49 -15.79
C ILE A 207 -2.32 8.13 -16.91
N GLU A 208 -2.66 6.84 -17.00
CA GLU A 208 -3.63 6.33 -17.95
C GLU A 208 -4.73 5.58 -17.24
N ALA A 209 -5.93 5.56 -17.81
CA ALA A 209 -7.03 4.78 -17.26
C ALA A 209 -7.93 4.28 -18.38
N HIS A 210 -8.47 3.08 -18.20
CA HIS A 210 -9.47 2.50 -19.10
C HIS A 210 -10.45 1.62 -18.33
N GLN A 211 -11.66 1.51 -18.82
CA GLN A 211 -12.65 0.60 -18.26
C GLN A 211 -12.62 -0.74 -18.96
N ASN A 212 -12.62 -1.82 -18.18
CA ASN A 212 -12.78 -3.17 -18.67
C ASN A 212 -13.85 -3.89 -17.84
N GLY A 213 -15.03 -4.07 -18.41
CA GLY A 213 -16.18 -4.63 -17.73
C GLY A 213 -16.60 -3.79 -16.51
N ARG A 214 -16.63 -4.42 -15.33
CA ARG A 214 -17.04 -3.77 -14.08
C ARG A 214 -15.89 -3.06 -13.34
N PHE A 215 -14.69 -3.05 -13.91
CA PHE A 215 -13.52 -2.44 -13.28
C PHE A 215 -12.92 -1.36 -14.18
N ILE A 216 -12.40 -0.33 -13.54
CA ILE A 216 -11.54 0.68 -14.13
C ILE A 216 -10.11 0.34 -13.73
N HIS A 217 -9.25 0.19 -14.74
CA HIS A 217 -7.82 -0.01 -14.59
C HIS A 217 -7.12 1.32 -14.76
N ILE A 218 -6.25 1.63 -13.81
CA ILE A 218 -5.49 2.88 -13.76
C ILE A 218 -4.02 2.50 -13.70
N GLU A 219 -3.21 3.09 -14.54
CA GLU A 219 -1.77 2.93 -14.55
C GLU A 219 -1.10 4.28 -14.28
N ILE A 220 -0.16 4.26 -13.33
CA ILE A 220 0.71 5.41 -13.05
C ILE A 220 2.12 4.94 -13.31
N GLU A 221 2.75 5.55 -14.29
CA GLU A 221 4.09 5.20 -14.74
C GLU A 221 5.08 6.30 -14.38
N ASP A 222 6.16 5.91 -13.72
CA ASP A 222 7.31 6.75 -13.45
C ASP A 222 8.58 6.27 -14.18
N PHE A 223 9.58 7.13 -14.25
CA PHE A 223 10.88 6.87 -14.86
C PHE A 223 12.01 6.99 -13.82
N GLY A 224 11.69 6.55 -12.61
CA GLY A 224 12.57 6.59 -11.45
C GLY A 224 13.59 5.47 -11.40
N THR A 225 14.06 5.20 -10.18
CA THR A 225 15.11 4.20 -9.92
C THR A 225 14.62 2.75 -10.00
N GLY A 226 13.31 2.51 -10.12
CA GLY A 226 12.70 1.19 -10.04
C GLY A 226 12.39 0.75 -8.62
N LEU A 227 11.95 -0.50 -8.47
CA LEU A 227 11.65 -1.11 -7.18
C LEU A 227 12.94 -1.57 -6.47
N PRO A 228 12.96 -1.59 -5.13
CA PRO A 228 14.07 -2.16 -4.39
C PRO A 228 14.12 -3.69 -4.59
N GLU A 229 15.29 -4.27 -4.37
CA GLU A 229 15.49 -5.70 -4.44
C GLU A 229 15.26 -6.40 -3.08
N GLY A 230 15.03 -7.72 -3.13
CA GLY A 230 14.97 -8.61 -1.97
C GLY A 230 13.78 -8.36 -1.05
N THR A 231 13.95 -8.61 0.24
CA THR A 231 12.90 -8.60 1.27
C THR A 231 12.10 -7.29 1.35
N ILE A 232 12.70 -6.16 0.95
CA ILE A 232 11.99 -4.87 0.93
C ILE A 232 10.93 -4.87 -0.18
N ARG A 233 11.25 -5.46 -1.34
CA ARG A 233 10.31 -5.57 -2.47
C ARG A 233 9.08 -6.40 -2.09
N ASP A 234 9.28 -7.48 -1.35
CA ASP A 234 8.20 -8.39 -0.94
C ASP A 234 7.25 -7.75 0.09
N ASN A 235 7.73 -6.73 0.80
CA ASN A 235 7.01 -6.08 1.91
C ASN A 235 6.69 -4.60 1.66
N LEU A 236 6.61 -4.15 0.41
CA LEU A 236 6.40 -2.73 0.07
C LEU A 236 5.10 -2.13 0.61
N PHE A 237 4.09 -2.96 0.83
CA PHE A 237 2.80 -2.55 1.41
C PHE A 237 2.75 -2.69 2.93
N GLU A 238 3.80 -3.21 3.57
CA GLU A 238 3.87 -3.26 5.03
C GLU A 238 4.16 -1.87 5.61
N PRO A 239 3.56 -1.53 6.75
CA PRO A 239 3.84 -0.27 7.44
C PRO A 239 5.31 -0.11 7.80
N PHE A 240 5.81 1.13 7.68
CA PHE A 240 7.19 1.53 7.99
C PHE A 240 8.27 0.99 7.06
N VAL A 241 7.92 0.24 6.02
CA VAL A 241 8.87 -0.17 4.97
C VAL A 241 9.14 1.01 4.06
N THR A 242 10.42 1.38 3.92
CA THR A 242 10.87 2.50 3.08
C THR A 242 12.32 2.33 2.68
N THR A 243 12.63 2.71 1.45
CA THR A 243 14.01 2.84 0.93
C THR A 243 14.56 4.25 1.05
N LYS A 244 13.72 5.22 1.43
CA LYS A 244 14.14 6.61 1.60
C LYS A 244 15.02 6.72 2.84
N GLU A 245 16.00 7.64 2.79
CA GLU A 245 16.87 7.95 3.92
C GLU A 245 16.05 8.24 5.18
N THR A 246 16.64 7.89 6.33
CA THR A 246 16.02 8.12 7.64
C THR A 246 15.46 9.53 7.72
N GLY A 247 14.14 9.60 7.75
CA GLY A 247 13.38 10.81 7.89
C GLY A 247 12.91 11.51 6.62
N LYS A 248 13.17 10.99 5.46
CA LYS A 248 12.58 11.46 4.20
C LYS A 248 11.35 10.65 3.79
N GLY A 249 11.19 9.44 4.36
CA GLY A 249 10.03 8.58 4.17
C GLY A 249 9.45 8.09 5.48
N THR A 250 8.12 8.01 5.59
CA THR A 250 7.43 7.44 6.76
C THR A 250 7.21 5.93 6.64
N GLY A 251 7.30 5.38 5.41
CA GLY A 251 6.94 3.99 5.12
C GLY A 251 5.45 3.68 5.29
N LEU A 252 4.60 4.69 5.46
CA LEU A 252 3.14 4.51 5.66
C LEU A 252 2.33 4.75 4.39
N GLY A 253 2.91 5.41 3.39
CA GLY A 253 2.18 5.84 2.19
C GLY A 253 1.61 4.66 1.38
N LEU A 254 2.42 3.66 1.06
CA LEU A 254 1.97 2.49 0.29
C LEU A 254 1.04 1.58 1.10
N ALA A 255 1.30 1.39 2.39
CA ALA A 255 0.41 0.66 3.28
C ALA A 255 -0.99 1.28 3.33
N LEU A 256 -1.06 2.62 3.44
CA LEU A 256 -2.32 3.37 3.40
C LEU A 256 -3.03 3.23 2.05
N VAL A 257 -2.30 3.33 0.95
CA VAL A 257 -2.84 3.14 -0.40
C VAL A 257 -3.45 1.75 -0.54
N HIS A 258 -2.72 0.70 -0.12
CA HIS A 258 -3.20 -0.67 -0.17
C HIS A 258 -4.49 -0.85 0.64
N GLY A 259 -4.55 -0.30 1.86
CA GLY A 259 -5.74 -0.33 2.70
C GLY A 259 -6.94 0.37 2.03
N ILE A 260 -6.75 1.60 1.52
CA ILE A 260 -7.83 2.36 0.87
C ILE A 260 -8.34 1.64 -0.39
N ILE A 261 -7.45 1.14 -1.23
CA ILE A 261 -7.84 0.40 -2.45
C ILE A 261 -8.61 -0.86 -2.09
N GLY A 262 -8.16 -1.61 -1.05
CA GLY A 262 -8.88 -2.79 -0.54
C GLY A 262 -10.27 -2.46 -0.01
N GLU A 263 -10.46 -1.38 0.75
CA GLU A 263 -11.77 -0.89 1.21
C GLU A 263 -12.73 -0.60 0.05
N HIS A 264 -12.18 -0.12 -1.07
CA HIS A 264 -12.95 0.16 -2.28
C HIS A 264 -13.22 -1.10 -3.14
N GLY A 265 -12.84 -2.30 -2.66
CA GLY A 265 -12.98 -3.54 -3.40
C GLY A 265 -12.05 -3.64 -4.61
N GLY A 266 -10.98 -2.85 -4.62
CA GLY A 266 -9.99 -2.78 -5.66
C GLY A 266 -8.76 -3.65 -5.38
N LYS A 267 -7.81 -3.59 -6.31
CA LYS A 267 -6.47 -4.21 -6.19
C LYS A 267 -5.41 -3.23 -6.64
N ILE A 268 -4.22 -3.35 -6.07
CA ILE A 268 -3.03 -2.60 -6.46
C ILE A 268 -1.85 -3.54 -6.66
N GLN A 269 -1.05 -3.28 -7.68
CA GLN A 269 0.20 -3.98 -7.96
C GLN A 269 1.28 -2.97 -8.36
N LEU A 270 2.53 -3.30 -8.03
CA LEU A 270 3.71 -2.53 -8.42
C LEU A 270 4.57 -3.41 -9.31
N MET A 271 4.90 -2.92 -10.49
CA MET A 271 5.76 -3.62 -11.44
C MET A 271 7.01 -2.80 -11.70
N ASP A 272 8.17 -3.47 -11.66
CA ASP A 272 9.42 -2.86 -12.06
C ASP A 272 9.54 -2.93 -13.59
N LYS A 273 9.79 -1.82 -14.24
CA LYS A 273 9.97 -1.77 -15.69
C LYS A 273 11.17 -2.56 -16.17
N ALA A 274 12.21 -2.69 -15.33
CA ALA A 274 13.39 -3.48 -15.65
C ALA A 274 13.08 -4.98 -15.80
N ASP A 275 12.06 -5.51 -15.11
CA ASP A 275 11.66 -6.92 -15.22
C ASP A 275 11.06 -7.26 -16.60
N TYR A 276 10.68 -6.23 -17.39
CA TYR A 276 10.00 -6.37 -18.69
C TYR A 276 10.76 -5.73 -19.86
N ASP A 277 12.05 -5.42 -19.67
CA ASP A 277 12.89 -4.72 -20.67
C ASP A 277 12.32 -3.35 -21.13
N GLN A 278 11.51 -2.69 -20.29
CA GLN A 278 10.88 -1.40 -20.58
C GLN A 278 11.68 -0.20 -20.04
N GLY A 279 12.92 -0.40 -19.66
CA GLY A 279 13.80 0.63 -19.11
C GLY A 279 13.77 0.66 -17.57
N ARG A 280 13.91 1.85 -16.97
CA ARG A 280 13.90 2.04 -15.52
C ARG A 280 12.63 2.75 -15.07
N GLY A 281 12.14 2.42 -13.88
CA GLY A 281 10.98 3.02 -13.27
C GLY A 281 9.98 1.99 -12.79
N VAL A 282 8.85 2.47 -12.29
CA VAL A 282 7.77 1.66 -11.74
C VAL A 282 6.48 1.94 -12.50
N ILE A 283 5.71 0.89 -12.74
CA ILE A 283 4.31 0.98 -13.14
C ILE A 283 3.46 0.55 -11.96
N VAL A 284 2.64 1.46 -11.47
CA VAL A 284 1.62 1.17 -10.46
C VAL A 284 0.31 0.89 -11.16
N GLN A 285 -0.18 -0.33 -11.04
CA GLN A 285 -1.47 -0.74 -11.57
C GLN A 285 -2.52 -0.81 -10.48
N ILE A 286 -3.65 -0.15 -10.68
CA ILE A 286 -4.78 -0.13 -9.78
C ILE A 286 -6.02 -0.60 -10.54
N SER A 287 -6.83 -1.42 -9.91
CA SER A 287 -8.14 -1.79 -10.41
C SER A 287 -9.20 -1.42 -9.38
N LEU A 288 -10.19 -0.63 -9.78
CA LEU A 288 -11.30 -0.18 -8.91
C LEU A 288 -12.64 -0.51 -9.56
N PRO A 289 -13.68 -0.82 -8.77
CA PRO A 289 -15.04 -0.99 -9.31
C PRO A 289 -15.52 0.30 -10.00
N ALA A 290 -16.01 0.16 -11.21
CA ALA A 290 -16.67 1.25 -11.91
C ALA A 290 -17.98 1.64 -11.22
N TRP A 291 -18.33 2.90 -11.29
CA TRP A 291 -19.67 3.33 -10.90
C TRP A 291 -20.70 2.84 -11.91
N VAL A 292 -21.69 2.09 -11.44
CA VAL A 292 -22.83 1.65 -12.23
C VAL A 292 -24.05 2.43 -11.74
N ASN A 293 -24.76 3.09 -12.65
CA ASN A 293 -26.03 3.71 -12.28
C ASN A 293 -27.06 2.60 -12.03
N ASP A 294 -27.77 2.68 -10.90
CA ASP A 294 -28.79 1.69 -10.48
C ASP A 294 -29.91 1.49 -11.54
N GLU A 295 -29.99 2.35 -12.55
CA GLU A 295 -30.96 2.20 -13.66
C GLU A 295 -30.57 1.14 -14.69
N GLU A 296 -29.31 0.70 -14.74
CA GLU A 296 -28.83 -0.32 -15.70
C GLU A 296 -28.89 -1.76 -15.13
N GLU A 297 -29.04 -1.92 -13.82
CA GLU A 297 -29.12 -3.26 -13.18
C GLU A 297 -30.47 -3.97 -13.39
N ILE A 298 -31.51 -3.27 -13.90
CA ILE A 298 -32.86 -3.83 -14.10
C ILE A 298 -33.01 -4.47 -15.49
N VAL A 299 -32.05 -4.36 -16.40
CA VAL A 299 -32.15 -4.78 -17.82
C VAL A 299 -31.18 -5.91 -18.22
N ALA A 300 -30.40 -6.46 -17.29
CA ALA A 300 -29.42 -7.52 -17.61
C ALA A 300 -29.80 -8.89 -17.03
#